data_e9d019aad6dec5daed32b87ee7d37c15
#
_entry.id   e9d019aad6dec5daed32b87ee7d37c15
#
_cell.length_a   1.000
_cell.length_b   1.000
_cell.length_c   1.000
_cell.angle_alpha   90.00
_cell.angle_beta   90.00
_cell.angle_gamma   90.00
#
_symmetry.space_group_name_H-M   'P 1'
#
loop_
_entity.id
_entity.type
_entity.pdbx_description
1 polymer ?
#
loop_
_entity_poly.entity_id
_entity_poly.type
_entity_poly.pdbx_seq_one_letter_code
_entity_poly.pdbx_strand_id
1 'polypeptide(L)'
;MGRVGEGVGYGGGNVEIGLAWAGGILLQSERRSESAFMNRSALRSMVVALFLALMIVPASVVAQEPGNVPETKAPAPTPKAAATAPSAWEIEHDKQMKEDWPWLARFREDNMKLGMPAAGDNRVVFMGDSITEAWKLEDSFPGKPFVNRGISGQTTPQMVLRFRQDVIALQPKVVVILAGINDIAGNTGTETLTQIEDNIASMAELANAHHIGVVLCSVLPAFDFPWRPGMTPAPKVLTLNTWIKGYAAGHGAVYVDYHTPMKDARDGLPATLSHDGVHPTPAGYAVMAPLAAAGIEKALGQ
;
A
#
# COMPACT_ATOMS: atom_id res chain seq x y z
N MET A 1 1.58 55.18 -53.58
CA MET A 1 2.89 55.84 -53.28
C MET A 1 3.34 55.15 -52.00
N GLY A 2 4.29 54.40 -51.92
CA GLY A 2 5.61 54.14 -52.44
C GLY A 2 6.22 53.21 -51.41
N ARG A 3 6.60 52.07 -51.83
CA ARG A 3 7.94 51.51 -52.10
C ARG A 3 8.71 51.23 -50.82
N VAL A 4 9.05 49.95 -50.67
CA VAL A 4 10.33 49.26 -50.97
C VAL A 4 11.20 49.26 -49.71
N GLY A 5 11.77 48.25 -49.25
CA GLY A 5 12.32 46.99 -49.80
C GLY A 5 13.32 46.45 -48.83
N GLU A 6 13.72 45.27 -49.12
CA GLU A 6 15.02 44.62 -48.91
C GLU A 6 15.34 44.22 -47.47
N GLY A 7 15.71 43.00 -47.16
CA GLY A 7 16.33 42.00 -47.98
C GLY A 7 17.45 41.37 -47.20
N VAL A 8 17.47 40.05 -47.19
CA VAL A 8 18.65 39.18 -47.22
C VAL A 8 19.51 39.04 -45.96
N GLY A 9 19.73 37.80 -45.58
CA GLY A 9 20.84 37.41 -44.75
C GLY A 9 20.82 35.92 -44.35
N TYR A 10 20.93 34.99 -45.30
CA TYR A 10 21.32 33.62 -45.01
C TYR A 10 22.79 33.60 -44.60
N GLY A 11 23.11 33.13 -43.39
CA GLY A 11 24.42 32.80 -42.91
C GLY A 11 24.47 31.38 -42.48
N GLY A 12 24.80 30.47 -43.36
CA GLY A 12 25.17 29.10 -43.04
C GLY A 12 26.50 29.04 -42.30
N GLY A 13 26.49 28.42 -41.14
CA GLY A 13 27.71 28.06 -40.42
C GLY A 13 27.69 26.57 -40.15
N ASN A 14 28.41 25.84 -41.00
CA ASN A 14 28.76 24.46 -40.74
C ASN A 14 29.65 24.41 -39.50
N VAL A 15 29.24 23.57 -38.51
CA VAL A 15 30.12 23.17 -37.42
C VAL A 15 30.39 21.68 -37.61
N GLU A 16 31.63 21.43 -38.00
CA GLU A 16 32.23 20.09 -38.15
C GLU A 16 32.20 19.37 -36.80
N ILE A 17 31.77 18.13 -36.86
CA ILE A 17 31.89 17.15 -35.76
C ILE A 17 33.31 16.57 -35.83
N GLY A 18 34.16 17.04 -34.93
CA GLY A 18 35.47 16.44 -34.69
C GLY A 18 35.41 15.19 -33.85
N LEU A 19 35.54 14.05 -34.48
CA LEU A 19 35.85 12.78 -33.82
C LEU A 19 37.33 12.78 -33.41
N ALA A 20 37.62 12.79 -32.13
CA ALA A 20 38.94 12.50 -31.59
C ALA A 20 38.94 11.16 -30.88
N TRP A 21 39.49 10.17 -31.54
CA TRP A 21 39.96 8.91 -30.96
C TRP A 21 41.37 9.12 -30.38
N ALA A 22 41.55 8.77 -29.11
CA ALA A 22 42.81 8.36 -28.51
C ALA A 22 42.48 7.52 -27.30
N GLY A 23 42.61 6.23 -27.21
CA GLY A 23 43.83 5.45 -27.42
C GLY A 23 44.75 5.54 -26.18
N GLY A 24 44.49 4.77 -25.09
CA GLY A 24 45.35 4.71 -23.92
C GLY A 24 45.12 3.41 -23.13
N ILE A 25 45.87 2.38 -23.52
CA ILE A 25 46.09 1.12 -22.83
C ILE A 25 46.96 1.37 -21.61
N LEU A 26 46.66 0.70 -20.47
CA LEU A 26 47.63 0.06 -19.53
C LEU A 26 46.83 -0.52 -18.35
N LEU A 27 46.65 -1.81 -18.31
CA LEU A 27 47.36 -2.90 -17.64
C LEU A 27 47.73 -2.67 -16.15
N GLN A 28 47.34 -3.70 -15.39
CA GLN A 28 47.77 -4.16 -14.06
C GLN A 28 46.91 -3.62 -12.91
N SER A 29 46.19 -4.50 -12.13
CA SER A 29 46.83 -5.60 -11.38
C SER A 29 45.79 -6.68 -10.98
N GLU A 30 46.11 -7.89 -11.34
CA GLU A 30 45.59 -9.11 -10.76
C GLU A 30 45.92 -9.12 -9.25
N ARG A 31 44.90 -9.24 -8.38
CA ARG A 31 45.09 -9.95 -7.12
C ARG A 31 44.00 -11.01 -7.02
N ARG A 32 44.48 -12.23 -7.11
CA ARG A 32 43.78 -13.44 -6.72
C ARG A 32 43.19 -13.29 -5.32
N SER A 33 41.91 -13.58 -5.18
CA SER A 33 41.38 -14.19 -3.97
C SER A 33 40.74 -15.51 -4.37
N GLU A 34 41.54 -16.57 -4.31
CA GLU A 34 41.02 -17.93 -4.20
C GLU A 34 40.29 -18.03 -2.88
N SER A 35 38.97 -18.15 -2.91
CA SER A 35 38.20 -18.66 -1.78
C SER A 35 37.21 -19.69 -2.28
N ALA A 36 37.64 -20.94 -2.12
CA ALA A 36 36.84 -22.10 -1.77
C ALA A 36 35.53 -22.32 -2.53
N PHE A 37 35.65 -22.97 -3.68
CA PHE A 37 34.58 -23.81 -4.24
C PHE A 37 34.40 -25.04 -3.28
N MET A 38 33.54 -24.93 -2.33
CA MET A 38 33.15 -26.08 -1.52
C MET A 38 32.17 -26.94 -2.31
N ASN A 39 32.60 -28.13 -2.64
CA ASN A 39 31.92 -29.10 -3.49
C ASN A 39 30.57 -29.50 -2.89
N ARG A 40 29.48 -29.10 -3.54
CA ARG A 40 28.09 -29.40 -3.16
C ARG A 40 27.75 -30.90 -3.12
N SER A 41 28.62 -31.75 -3.60
CA SER A 41 28.43 -33.23 -3.56
C SER A 41 28.78 -33.83 -2.19
N ALA A 42 29.69 -33.21 -1.43
CA ALA A 42 30.09 -33.72 -0.10
C ALA A 42 29.03 -33.44 0.97
N LEU A 43 28.22 -32.39 0.82
CA LEU A 43 27.17 -32.04 1.80
C LEU A 43 25.92 -32.93 1.68
N ARG A 44 25.67 -33.51 0.50
CA ARG A 44 24.55 -34.44 0.30
C ARG A 44 24.77 -35.83 0.87
N SER A 45 26.02 -36.27 0.98
CA SER A 45 26.37 -37.58 1.51
C SER A 45 26.37 -37.61 3.06
N MET A 46 26.57 -36.49 3.74
CA MET A 46 26.55 -36.44 5.21
C MET A 46 25.12 -36.40 5.81
N VAL A 47 24.15 -35.88 5.08
CA VAL A 47 22.74 -35.79 5.54
C VAL A 47 22.00 -37.13 5.41
N VAL A 48 22.40 -37.96 4.46
CA VAL A 48 21.77 -39.34 4.28
C VAL A 48 22.30 -40.32 5.30
N ALA A 49 23.55 -40.18 5.81
CA ALA A 49 24.12 -41.08 6.79
C ALA A 49 23.58 -40.87 8.22
N LEU A 50 22.99 -39.72 8.53
CA LEU A 50 22.48 -39.43 9.88
C LEU A 50 21.02 -39.87 10.08
N PHE A 51 20.28 -40.22 9.02
CA PHE A 51 18.88 -40.70 9.10
C PHE A 51 18.73 -42.24 9.16
N LEU A 52 19.78 -43.03 8.99
CA LEU A 52 19.73 -44.50 9.01
C LEU A 52 20.14 -45.14 10.36
N ALA A 53 20.55 -44.34 11.36
CA ALA A 53 21.02 -44.87 12.65
C ALA A 53 19.99 -44.84 13.80
N LEU A 54 18.73 -44.43 13.55
CA LEU A 54 17.73 -44.26 14.62
C LEU A 54 16.50 -45.15 14.49
N MET A 55 16.59 -46.32 13.90
CA MET A 55 15.46 -47.27 13.75
C MET A 55 15.83 -48.70 14.19
N ILE A 56 16.31 -48.89 15.42
CA ILE A 56 16.25 -50.20 16.07
C ILE A 56 15.97 -49.97 17.55
N VAL A 57 14.69 -49.89 17.91
CA VAL A 57 14.17 -50.08 19.26
C VAL A 57 13.36 -51.36 19.24
N PRO A 58 13.70 -52.40 20.02
CA PRO A 58 12.87 -53.59 20.09
C PRO A 58 11.58 -53.29 20.85
N ALA A 59 10.46 -53.35 20.15
CA ALA A 59 9.14 -53.24 20.74
C ALA A 59 8.78 -54.52 21.47
N SER A 60 8.92 -54.52 22.79
CA SER A 60 8.22 -55.49 23.64
C SER A 60 6.80 -54.96 23.88
N VAL A 61 5.89 -55.28 23.00
CA VAL A 61 4.47 -54.99 23.18
C VAL A 61 3.88 -56.02 24.16
N VAL A 62 3.63 -55.60 25.39
CA VAL A 62 2.70 -56.28 26.29
C VAL A 62 1.29 -55.94 25.79
N ALA A 63 0.59 -56.92 25.27
CA ALA A 63 -0.81 -56.77 24.89
C ALA A 63 -1.66 -56.56 26.16
N GLN A 64 -2.13 -55.29 26.35
CA GLN A 64 -3.23 -55.01 27.27
C GLN A 64 -4.55 -55.15 26.51
N GLU A 65 -5.45 -55.95 27.05
CA GLU A 65 -6.80 -56.07 26.53
C GLU A 65 -7.51 -54.69 26.52
N PRO A 66 -8.31 -54.37 25.49
CA PRO A 66 -9.02 -53.11 25.41
C PRO A 66 -10.12 -53.06 26.47
N GLY A 67 -9.88 -52.29 27.53
CA GLY A 67 -10.92 -51.91 28.47
C GLY A 67 -12.00 -51.12 27.72
N ASN A 68 -13.26 -51.48 27.98
CA ASN A 68 -14.47 -50.91 27.44
C ASN A 68 -14.52 -49.38 27.78
N VAL A 69 -14.07 -48.51 26.86
CA VAL A 69 -14.20 -47.05 26.95
C VAL A 69 -15.60 -46.71 26.46
N PRO A 70 -16.48 -46.10 27.26
CA PRO A 70 -17.79 -45.70 26.78
C PRO A 70 -17.63 -44.71 25.62
N GLU A 71 -18.23 -45.03 24.49
CA GLU A 71 -18.28 -44.22 23.27
C GLU A 71 -19.01 -42.89 23.60
N THR A 72 -18.23 -41.85 23.85
CA THR A 72 -18.79 -40.49 23.97
C THR A 72 -19.26 -40.07 22.59
N LYS A 73 -20.56 -40.14 22.36
CA LYS A 73 -21.24 -39.66 21.16
C LYS A 73 -20.81 -38.26 20.91
N ALA A 74 -20.11 -38.04 19.78
CA ALA A 74 -19.71 -36.71 19.34
C ALA A 74 -20.93 -35.77 19.34
N PRO A 75 -20.82 -34.52 19.82
CA PRO A 75 -21.92 -33.58 19.76
C PRO A 75 -22.39 -33.44 18.33
N ALA A 76 -23.69 -33.46 18.12
CA ALA A 76 -24.31 -33.24 16.82
C ALA A 76 -23.79 -31.92 16.23
N PRO A 77 -23.50 -31.85 14.90
CA PRO A 77 -23.06 -30.60 14.29
C PRO A 77 -24.10 -29.53 14.55
N THR A 78 -23.63 -28.41 15.09
CA THR A 78 -24.47 -27.22 15.30
C THR A 78 -25.11 -26.84 13.97
N PRO A 79 -26.44 -26.62 13.90
CA PRO A 79 -27.08 -26.21 12.65
C PRO A 79 -26.36 -24.98 12.10
N LYS A 80 -25.85 -25.06 10.87
CA LYS A 80 -25.31 -23.92 10.13
C LYS A 80 -26.43 -22.88 10.10
N ALA A 81 -26.21 -21.72 10.69
CA ALA A 81 -27.18 -20.62 10.67
C ALA A 81 -27.67 -20.45 9.24
N ALA A 82 -28.98 -20.41 9.04
CA ALA A 82 -29.57 -20.19 7.72
C ALA A 82 -29.00 -18.89 7.17
N ALA A 83 -28.43 -18.94 5.98
CA ALA A 83 -27.88 -17.75 5.32
C ALA A 83 -29.03 -16.73 5.18
N THR A 84 -28.92 -15.63 5.85
CA THR A 84 -29.83 -14.48 5.67
C THR A 84 -29.71 -14.02 4.21
N ALA A 85 -30.84 -13.64 3.59
CA ALA A 85 -30.80 -13.07 2.25
C ALA A 85 -29.87 -11.84 2.25
N PRO A 86 -29.07 -11.64 1.17
CA PRO A 86 -28.15 -10.51 1.11
C PRO A 86 -28.91 -9.19 1.22
N SER A 87 -28.35 -8.24 1.96
CA SER A 87 -28.87 -6.88 2.09
C SER A 87 -28.84 -6.14 0.75
N ALA A 88 -29.64 -5.08 0.62
CA ALA A 88 -29.61 -4.23 -0.56
C ALA A 88 -28.21 -3.65 -0.83
N TRP A 89 -27.45 -3.37 0.20
CA TRP A 89 -26.08 -2.90 0.10
C TRP A 89 -25.16 -3.99 -0.48
N GLU A 90 -25.24 -5.23 0.01
CA GLU A 90 -24.43 -6.35 -0.50
C GLU A 90 -24.74 -6.61 -1.99
N ILE A 91 -26.01 -6.55 -2.40
CA ILE A 91 -26.41 -6.74 -3.81
C ILE A 91 -25.79 -5.64 -4.70
N GLU A 92 -25.89 -4.37 -4.28
CA GLU A 92 -25.36 -3.26 -5.06
C GLU A 92 -23.82 -3.26 -5.06
N HIS A 93 -23.19 -3.62 -3.95
CA HIS A 93 -21.74 -3.77 -3.87
C HIS A 93 -21.23 -4.90 -4.78
N ASP A 94 -21.89 -6.07 -4.77
CA ASP A 94 -21.56 -7.19 -5.65
C ASP A 94 -21.72 -6.83 -7.13
N LYS A 95 -22.73 -6.06 -7.47
CA LYS A 95 -22.93 -5.54 -8.80
C LYS A 95 -21.83 -4.58 -9.21
N GLN A 96 -21.49 -3.61 -8.37
CA GLN A 96 -20.41 -2.66 -8.59
C GLN A 96 -19.07 -3.39 -8.78
N MET A 97 -18.78 -4.39 -7.94
CA MET A 97 -17.56 -5.19 -8.04
C MET A 97 -17.45 -5.99 -9.36
N LYS A 98 -18.56 -6.33 -9.99
CA LYS A 98 -18.58 -7.05 -11.28
C LYS A 98 -18.54 -6.10 -12.48
N GLU A 99 -19.23 -4.96 -12.41
CA GLU A 99 -19.42 -4.05 -13.54
C GLU A 99 -18.35 -2.95 -13.61
N ASP A 100 -17.88 -2.48 -12.44
CA ASP A 100 -16.87 -1.40 -12.31
C ASP A 100 -15.98 -1.67 -11.08
N TRP A 101 -15.16 -2.72 -11.15
CA TRP A 101 -14.35 -3.21 -10.03
C TRP A 101 -13.57 -2.11 -9.29
N PRO A 102 -12.89 -1.15 -9.96
CA PRO A 102 -12.19 -0.06 -9.27
C PRO A 102 -13.12 1.09 -8.88
N TRP A 103 -14.40 1.02 -9.20
CA TRP A 103 -15.39 2.05 -9.02
C TRP A 103 -15.03 3.38 -9.68
N LEU A 104 -14.70 3.33 -10.96
CA LEU A 104 -14.32 4.52 -11.75
C LEU A 104 -15.46 5.54 -11.88
N ALA A 105 -16.71 5.10 -11.76
CA ALA A 105 -17.87 5.97 -11.80
C ALA A 105 -18.04 6.81 -10.51
N ARG A 106 -17.47 6.41 -9.38
CA ARG A 106 -17.77 6.95 -8.03
C ARG A 106 -17.64 8.47 -7.92
N PHE A 107 -16.56 9.02 -8.45
CA PHE A 107 -16.28 10.46 -8.35
C PHE A 107 -16.33 11.20 -9.69
N ARG A 108 -16.84 10.56 -10.76
CA ARG A 108 -16.82 11.14 -12.11
C ARG A 108 -17.50 12.51 -12.18
N GLU A 109 -18.71 12.62 -11.63
CA GLU A 109 -19.45 13.89 -11.63
C GLU A 109 -18.81 14.94 -10.73
N ASP A 110 -18.33 14.53 -9.55
CA ASP A 110 -17.67 15.44 -8.60
C ASP A 110 -16.35 15.95 -9.15
N ASN A 111 -15.60 15.09 -9.86
CA ASN A 111 -14.37 15.49 -10.54
C ASN A 111 -14.65 16.53 -11.64
N MET A 112 -15.74 16.36 -12.41
CA MET A 112 -16.14 17.34 -13.43
C MET A 112 -16.56 18.67 -12.80
N LYS A 113 -17.33 18.64 -11.70
CA LYS A 113 -17.76 19.87 -10.99
C LYS A 113 -16.61 20.61 -10.32
N LEU A 114 -15.62 19.87 -9.82
CA LEU A 114 -14.48 20.47 -9.12
C LEU A 114 -13.63 21.36 -10.04
N GLY A 115 -13.51 21.03 -11.32
CA GLY A 115 -12.76 21.79 -12.31
C GLY A 115 -11.27 21.91 -11.99
N MET A 116 -10.61 22.78 -12.74
CA MET A 116 -9.19 23.06 -12.55
C MET A 116 -8.94 23.87 -11.28
N PRO A 117 -7.81 23.64 -10.56
CA PRO A 117 -7.45 24.48 -9.42
C PRO A 117 -7.23 25.94 -9.87
N ALA A 118 -7.66 26.88 -9.04
CA ALA A 118 -7.35 28.28 -9.29
C ALA A 118 -5.84 28.54 -9.16
N ALA A 119 -5.36 29.63 -9.78
CA ALA A 119 -3.95 30.00 -9.67
C ALA A 119 -3.60 30.28 -8.20
N GLY A 120 -2.60 29.58 -7.69
CA GLY A 120 -2.17 29.63 -6.28
C GLY A 120 -2.88 28.69 -5.32
N ASP A 121 -3.89 27.93 -5.78
CA ASP A 121 -4.50 26.90 -4.95
C ASP A 121 -3.51 25.79 -4.62
N ASN A 122 -3.40 25.50 -3.34
CA ASN A 122 -2.69 24.32 -2.84
C ASN A 122 -3.66 23.15 -2.67
N ARG A 123 -4.31 22.74 -3.79
CA ARG A 123 -5.21 21.58 -3.76
C ARG A 123 -4.46 20.35 -3.28
N VAL A 124 -5.05 19.63 -2.33
CA VAL A 124 -4.55 18.36 -1.82
C VAL A 124 -5.63 17.31 -2.02
N VAL A 125 -5.25 16.15 -2.55
CA VAL A 125 -6.16 15.00 -2.67
C VAL A 125 -5.80 13.96 -1.62
N PHE A 126 -6.80 13.52 -0.87
CA PHE A 126 -6.70 12.39 0.06
C PHE A 126 -7.21 11.14 -0.63
N MET A 127 -6.29 10.26 -1.00
CA MET A 127 -6.54 8.97 -1.63
C MET A 127 -6.52 7.87 -0.60
N GLY A 128 -7.57 7.04 -0.55
CA GLY A 128 -7.64 5.97 0.42
C GLY A 128 -8.95 5.16 0.37
N ASP A 129 -9.21 4.48 1.46
CA ASP A 129 -10.35 3.59 1.68
C ASP A 129 -11.44 4.23 2.57
N SER A 130 -12.17 3.39 3.34
CA SER A 130 -13.21 3.84 4.28
C SER A 130 -12.72 4.81 5.34
N ILE A 131 -11.47 4.69 5.78
CA ILE A 131 -10.88 5.59 6.77
C ILE A 131 -10.74 6.99 6.18
N THR A 132 -10.36 7.09 4.92
CA THR A 132 -10.33 8.37 4.19
C THR A 132 -11.73 8.85 3.85
N GLU A 133 -12.63 7.99 3.35
CA GLU A 133 -13.99 8.36 2.96
C GLU A 133 -14.77 8.99 4.12
N ALA A 134 -14.68 8.40 5.31
CA ALA A 134 -15.37 8.88 6.50
C ALA A 134 -14.77 10.14 7.13
N TRP A 135 -13.58 10.56 6.69
CA TRP A 135 -12.91 11.74 7.23
C TRP A 135 -13.54 13.02 6.68
N LYS A 136 -14.22 13.77 7.56
CA LYS A 136 -14.76 15.09 7.23
C LYS A 136 -13.63 16.11 7.18
N LEU A 137 -13.06 16.27 5.97
CA LEU A 137 -11.87 17.12 5.77
C LEU A 137 -12.16 18.59 6.08
N GLU A 138 -13.37 19.08 5.78
CA GLU A 138 -13.78 20.45 6.07
C GLU A 138 -13.82 20.77 7.58
N ASP A 139 -14.13 19.78 8.42
CA ASP A 139 -14.12 19.93 9.88
C ASP A 139 -12.67 19.94 10.41
N SER A 140 -11.80 19.13 9.82
CA SER A 140 -10.40 18.98 10.25
C SER A 140 -9.48 20.06 9.67
N PHE A 141 -9.81 20.59 8.49
CA PHE A 141 -8.98 21.53 7.73
C PHE A 141 -9.84 22.66 7.15
N PRO A 142 -10.49 23.48 8.00
CA PRO A 142 -11.42 24.51 7.53
C PRO A 142 -10.78 25.47 6.55
N GLY A 143 -11.48 25.72 5.43
CA GLY A 143 -11.06 26.63 4.38
C GLY A 143 -9.88 26.16 3.52
N LYS A 144 -9.43 24.92 3.66
CA LYS A 144 -8.40 24.34 2.80
C LYS A 144 -9.02 23.68 1.56
N PRO A 145 -8.40 23.80 0.37
CA PRO A 145 -8.89 23.16 -0.84
C PRO A 145 -8.54 21.67 -0.88
N PHE A 146 -8.99 20.94 0.14
CA PHE A 146 -8.69 19.52 0.27
C PHE A 146 -9.84 18.68 -0.27
N VAL A 147 -9.51 17.64 -1.02
CA VAL A 147 -10.44 16.81 -1.77
C VAL A 147 -10.37 15.38 -1.26
N ASN A 148 -11.49 14.87 -0.75
CA ASN A 148 -11.60 13.48 -0.31
C ASN A 148 -11.87 12.57 -1.52
N ARG A 149 -11.03 11.54 -1.69
CA ARG A 149 -11.15 10.46 -2.68
C ARG A 149 -10.98 9.10 -2.02
N GLY A 150 -11.51 8.96 -0.80
CA GLY A 150 -11.69 7.69 -0.13
C GLY A 150 -12.87 6.90 -0.67
N ILE A 151 -12.75 5.58 -0.75
CA ILE A 151 -13.82 4.64 -1.10
C ILE A 151 -13.76 3.44 -0.16
N SER A 152 -14.84 3.21 0.58
CA SER A 152 -14.92 2.12 1.55
C SER A 152 -14.61 0.76 0.95
N GLY A 153 -13.82 -0.04 1.68
CA GLY A 153 -13.47 -1.41 1.31
C GLY A 153 -12.41 -1.55 0.23
N GLN A 154 -11.97 -0.46 -0.41
CA GLN A 154 -11.01 -0.54 -1.51
C GLN A 154 -9.63 -1.00 -1.07
N THR A 155 -9.03 -1.80 -1.95
CA THR A 155 -7.65 -2.29 -1.90
C THR A 155 -6.73 -1.46 -2.81
N THR A 156 -5.44 -1.61 -2.63
CA THR A 156 -4.43 -0.83 -3.37
C THR A 156 -4.50 -1.00 -4.88
N PRO A 157 -4.75 -2.20 -5.48
CA PRO A 157 -4.87 -2.31 -6.93
C PRO A 157 -6.07 -1.55 -7.49
N GLN A 158 -7.20 -1.48 -6.76
CA GLN A 158 -8.34 -0.65 -7.17
C GLN A 158 -7.98 0.84 -7.16
N MET A 159 -7.23 1.29 -6.15
CA MET A 159 -6.75 2.68 -6.04
C MET A 159 -5.80 3.04 -7.19
N VAL A 160 -4.87 2.16 -7.59
CA VAL A 160 -3.99 2.36 -8.75
C VAL A 160 -4.80 2.60 -10.03
N LEU A 161 -5.85 1.79 -10.28
CA LEU A 161 -6.67 1.91 -11.49
C LEU A 161 -7.41 3.24 -11.59
N ARG A 162 -7.87 3.80 -10.47
CA ARG A 162 -8.57 5.09 -10.45
C ARG A 162 -7.67 6.30 -10.18
N PHE A 163 -6.37 6.09 -9.94
CA PHE A 163 -5.44 7.14 -9.54
C PHE A 163 -5.35 8.28 -10.57
N ARG A 164 -5.40 7.96 -11.86
CA ARG A 164 -5.34 8.97 -12.91
C ARG A 164 -6.52 9.93 -12.85
N GLN A 165 -7.75 9.41 -12.77
CA GLN A 165 -8.94 10.27 -12.80
C GLN A 165 -9.22 10.98 -11.48
N ASP A 166 -8.90 10.33 -10.35
CA ASP A 166 -9.25 10.82 -9.01
C ASP A 166 -8.12 11.62 -8.33
N VAL A 167 -6.91 11.57 -8.89
CA VAL A 167 -5.76 12.33 -8.40
C VAL A 167 -5.14 13.17 -9.51
N ILE A 168 -4.54 12.55 -10.53
CA ILE A 168 -3.72 13.25 -11.53
C ILE A 168 -4.54 14.28 -12.29
N ALA A 169 -5.74 13.91 -12.76
CA ALA A 169 -6.62 14.80 -13.52
C ALA A 169 -7.13 16.01 -12.71
N LEU A 170 -7.12 15.91 -11.38
CA LEU A 170 -7.48 17.01 -10.48
C LEU A 170 -6.36 18.01 -10.25
N GLN A 171 -5.16 17.74 -10.74
CA GLN A 171 -3.96 18.57 -10.65
C GLN A 171 -3.68 19.09 -9.23
N PRO A 172 -3.62 18.23 -8.21
CA PRO A 172 -3.27 18.68 -6.87
C PRO A 172 -1.79 19.02 -6.78
N LYS A 173 -1.43 19.83 -5.78
CA LYS A 173 -0.04 20.02 -5.39
C LYS A 173 0.51 18.84 -4.60
N VAL A 174 -0.34 18.19 -3.81
CA VAL A 174 0.02 17.06 -2.94
C VAL A 174 -1.06 16.01 -2.98
N VAL A 175 -0.66 14.74 -2.94
CA VAL A 175 -1.54 13.61 -2.64
C VAL A 175 -1.15 12.99 -1.31
N VAL A 176 -2.15 12.74 -0.46
CA VAL A 176 -2.03 11.98 0.80
C VAL A 176 -2.57 10.58 0.53
N ILE A 177 -1.75 9.56 0.72
CA ILE A 177 -2.12 8.17 0.45
C ILE A 177 -2.16 7.40 1.77
N LEU A 178 -3.34 6.87 2.11
CA LEU A 178 -3.57 5.96 3.23
C LEU A 178 -4.23 4.70 2.69
N ALA A 179 -3.48 3.60 2.60
CA ALA A 179 -3.91 2.38 1.91
C ALA A 179 -3.23 1.12 2.47
N GLY A 180 -3.86 -0.05 2.28
CA GLY A 180 -3.27 -1.35 2.58
C GLY A 180 -3.99 -2.17 3.65
N ILE A 181 -4.89 -1.58 4.46
CA ILE A 181 -5.59 -2.32 5.51
C ILE A 181 -6.59 -3.34 4.92
N ASN A 182 -7.28 -2.99 3.84
CA ASN A 182 -8.24 -3.85 3.15
C ASN A 182 -7.57 -4.96 2.35
N ASP A 183 -6.37 -4.71 1.85
CA ASP A 183 -5.50 -5.71 1.22
C ASP A 183 -5.09 -6.78 2.25
N ILE A 184 -4.63 -6.33 3.42
CA ILE A 184 -4.31 -7.22 4.56
C ILE A 184 -5.54 -8.02 5.00
N ALA A 185 -6.72 -7.41 4.98
CA ALA A 185 -7.99 -8.07 5.26
C ALA A 185 -8.43 -9.03 4.13
N GLY A 186 -7.84 -8.93 2.93
CA GLY A 186 -8.17 -9.76 1.77
C GLY A 186 -9.54 -9.45 1.17
N ASN A 187 -9.95 -8.18 1.15
CA ASN A 187 -11.28 -7.77 0.68
C ASN A 187 -11.51 -8.09 -0.81
N THR A 188 -10.47 -8.03 -1.63
CA THR A 188 -10.53 -8.37 -3.07
C THR A 188 -9.78 -9.65 -3.44
N GLY A 189 -9.45 -10.45 -2.44
CA GLY A 189 -8.67 -11.68 -2.59
C GLY A 189 -7.40 -11.65 -1.76
N THR A 190 -6.57 -12.68 -1.92
CA THR A 190 -5.31 -12.78 -1.17
C THR A 190 -4.23 -11.98 -1.89
N GLU A 191 -3.64 -11.04 -1.19
CA GLU A 191 -2.49 -10.27 -1.65
C GLU A 191 -1.29 -10.48 -0.73
N THR A 192 -0.09 -10.51 -1.30
CA THR A 192 1.16 -10.51 -0.55
C THR A 192 1.53 -9.08 -0.14
N LEU A 193 2.33 -8.89 0.91
CA LEU A 193 2.81 -7.57 1.28
C LEU A 193 3.57 -6.91 0.12
N THR A 194 4.36 -7.65 -0.64
CA THR A 194 5.07 -7.12 -1.81
C THR A 194 4.12 -6.55 -2.87
N GLN A 195 2.97 -7.20 -3.13
CA GLN A 195 1.98 -6.65 -4.07
C GLN A 195 1.36 -5.35 -3.56
N ILE A 196 1.10 -5.25 -2.26
CA ILE A 196 0.62 -4.01 -1.63
C ILE A 196 1.67 -2.90 -1.74
N GLU A 197 2.93 -3.24 -1.46
CA GLU A 197 4.09 -2.37 -1.58
C GLU A 197 4.26 -1.85 -3.00
N ASP A 198 4.20 -2.73 -4.02
CA ASP A 198 4.29 -2.38 -5.44
C ASP A 198 3.16 -1.45 -5.89
N ASN A 199 1.94 -1.65 -5.39
CA ASN A 199 0.81 -0.78 -5.69
C ASN A 199 0.97 0.62 -5.07
N ILE A 200 1.43 0.70 -3.82
CA ILE A 200 1.72 1.99 -3.16
C ILE A 200 2.87 2.71 -3.88
N ALA A 201 3.94 2.00 -4.24
CA ALA A 201 5.04 2.52 -5.04
C ALA A 201 4.54 3.07 -6.38
N SER A 202 3.71 2.31 -7.10
CA SER A 202 3.14 2.72 -8.38
C SER A 202 2.35 4.02 -8.28
N MET A 203 1.53 4.19 -7.23
CA MET A 203 0.80 5.45 -6.99
C MET A 203 1.76 6.62 -6.72
N ALA A 204 2.79 6.40 -5.92
CA ALA A 204 3.79 7.43 -5.61
C ALA A 204 4.60 7.83 -6.86
N GLU A 205 5.02 6.86 -7.67
CA GLU A 205 5.74 7.09 -8.92
C GLU A 205 4.88 7.82 -9.96
N LEU A 206 3.60 7.46 -10.09
CA LEU A 206 2.64 8.18 -10.93
C LEU A 206 2.47 9.64 -10.47
N ALA A 207 2.38 9.89 -9.16
CA ALA A 207 2.31 11.26 -8.63
C ALA A 207 3.57 12.05 -8.94
N ASN A 208 4.75 11.48 -8.68
CA ASN A 208 6.06 12.10 -8.96
C ASN A 208 6.23 12.43 -10.46
N ALA A 209 5.84 11.52 -11.35
CA ALA A 209 5.88 11.73 -12.80
C ALA A 209 4.99 12.92 -13.27
N HIS A 210 4.02 13.30 -12.46
CA HIS A 210 3.13 14.45 -12.69
C HIS A 210 3.44 15.66 -11.78
N HIS A 211 4.60 15.68 -11.13
CA HIS A 211 5.05 16.77 -10.24
C HIS A 211 4.09 17.02 -9.07
N ILE A 212 3.46 15.95 -8.56
CA ILE A 212 2.58 15.98 -7.40
C ILE A 212 3.39 15.52 -6.19
N GLY A 213 3.49 16.35 -5.15
CA GLY A 213 4.14 15.97 -3.89
C GLY A 213 3.40 14.79 -3.23
N VAL A 214 4.16 13.87 -2.62
CA VAL A 214 3.60 12.63 -2.07
C VAL A 214 3.73 12.60 -0.55
N VAL A 215 2.61 12.36 0.12
CA VAL A 215 2.55 12.03 1.55
C VAL A 215 2.08 10.59 1.67
N LEU A 216 2.94 9.72 2.18
CA LEU A 216 2.63 8.32 2.48
C LEU A 216 2.34 8.16 3.97
N CYS A 217 1.14 7.72 4.30
CA CYS A 217 0.71 7.52 5.69
C CYS A 217 0.92 6.07 6.12
N SER A 218 1.33 5.88 7.39
CA SER A 218 1.26 4.55 7.96
C SER A 218 -0.18 4.03 8.01
N VAL A 219 -0.36 2.75 7.75
CA VAL A 219 -1.61 2.04 8.05
C VAL A 219 -1.88 2.14 9.55
N LEU A 220 -3.12 2.40 9.93
CA LEU A 220 -3.54 2.52 11.32
C LEU A 220 -3.37 1.20 12.07
N PRO A 221 -3.24 1.24 13.42
CA PRO A 221 -3.22 0.03 14.23
C PRO A 221 -4.51 -0.78 14.03
N ALA A 222 -4.40 -2.10 13.92
CA ALA A 222 -5.54 -3.00 13.90
C ALA A 222 -5.16 -4.33 14.56
N PHE A 223 -5.86 -4.70 15.64
CA PHE A 223 -5.62 -5.96 16.33
C PHE A 223 -6.33 -7.12 15.65
N ASP A 224 -7.56 -6.91 15.19
CA ASP A 224 -8.38 -7.86 14.46
C ASP A 224 -9.41 -7.11 13.60
N PHE A 225 -10.11 -7.82 12.73
CA PHE A 225 -11.17 -7.26 11.88
C PHE A 225 -12.54 -7.76 12.34
N PRO A 226 -13.51 -6.86 12.65
CA PRO A 226 -14.85 -7.29 13.08
C PRO A 226 -15.59 -8.15 12.04
N TRP A 227 -15.30 -7.93 10.74
CA TRP A 227 -15.89 -8.71 9.63
C TRP A 227 -15.11 -9.98 9.27
N ARG A 228 -13.89 -10.17 9.82
CA ARG A 228 -13.02 -11.35 9.63
C ARG A 228 -12.25 -11.66 10.92
N PRO A 229 -12.93 -12.09 11.98
CA PRO A 229 -12.28 -12.34 13.28
C PRO A 229 -11.17 -13.40 13.20
N GLY A 230 -10.09 -13.19 13.93
CA GLY A 230 -8.96 -14.11 14.03
C GLY A 230 -7.86 -13.91 13.00
N MET A 231 -7.91 -12.86 12.17
CA MET A 231 -6.87 -12.58 11.16
C MET A 231 -5.56 -12.02 11.72
N THR A 232 -5.58 -11.43 12.92
CA THR A 232 -4.39 -10.87 13.59
C THR A 232 -3.53 -10.01 12.67
N PRO A 233 -4.05 -8.88 12.12
CA PRO A 233 -3.36 -8.08 11.10
C PRO A 233 -2.11 -7.34 11.60
N ALA A 234 -1.97 -7.09 12.91
CA ALA A 234 -0.95 -6.22 13.50
C ALA A 234 0.48 -6.51 13.01
N PRO A 235 0.97 -7.77 12.93
CA PRO A 235 2.32 -8.02 12.41
C PRO A 235 2.51 -7.59 10.95
N LYS A 236 1.48 -7.79 10.10
CA LYS A 236 1.53 -7.38 8.70
C LYS A 236 1.50 -5.86 8.58
N VAL A 237 0.67 -5.18 9.39
CA VAL A 237 0.61 -3.70 9.46
C VAL A 237 1.98 -3.13 9.84
N LEU A 238 2.63 -3.66 10.85
CA LEU A 238 3.96 -3.21 11.27
C LEU A 238 5.02 -3.40 10.19
N THR A 239 4.98 -4.55 9.48
CA THR A 239 5.91 -4.83 8.37
C THR A 239 5.67 -3.84 7.22
N LEU A 240 4.41 -3.65 6.80
CA LEU A 240 4.06 -2.70 5.74
C LEU A 240 4.45 -1.26 6.12
N ASN A 241 4.17 -0.83 7.34
CA ASN A 241 4.54 0.51 7.81
C ASN A 241 6.06 0.73 7.85
N THR A 242 6.83 -0.29 8.16
CA THR A 242 8.30 -0.24 8.08
C THR A 242 8.75 -0.02 6.65
N TRP A 243 8.17 -0.74 5.71
CA TRP A 243 8.45 -0.56 4.29
C TRP A 243 8.01 0.82 3.79
N ILE A 244 6.78 1.28 4.08
CA ILE A 244 6.28 2.61 3.68
C ILE A 244 7.24 3.71 4.13
N LYS A 245 7.70 3.65 5.39
CA LYS A 245 8.66 4.62 5.95
C LYS A 245 9.99 4.62 5.18
N GLY A 246 10.52 3.42 4.90
CA GLY A 246 11.78 3.26 4.15
C GLY A 246 11.65 3.74 2.71
N TYR A 247 10.55 3.38 2.04
CA TYR A 247 10.26 3.81 0.68
C TYR A 247 10.15 5.34 0.59
N ALA A 248 9.38 5.96 1.47
CA ALA A 248 9.22 7.41 1.51
C ALA A 248 10.57 8.13 1.63
N ALA A 249 11.44 7.66 2.53
CA ALA A 249 12.76 8.25 2.74
C ALA A 249 13.68 8.14 1.50
N GLY A 250 13.55 7.06 0.72
CA GLY A 250 14.35 6.83 -0.48
C GLY A 250 13.84 7.50 -1.75
N HIS A 251 12.57 7.94 -1.79
CA HIS A 251 11.88 8.36 -3.01
C HIS A 251 11.28 9.77 -2.95
N GLY A 252 11.76 10.62 -2.02
CA GLY A 252 11.33 12.02 -1.93
C GLY A 252 9.88 12.20 -1.46
N ALA A 253 9.26 11.18 -0.86
CA ALA A 253 7.94 11.28 -0.27
C ALA A 253 8.03 11.66 1.22
N VAL A 254 7.00 12.31 1.74
CA VAL A 254 6.87 12.60 3.17
C VAL A 254 6.17 11.43 3.85
N TYR A 255 6.78 10.85 4.87
CA TYR A 255 6.13 9.85 5.72
C TYR A 255 5.36 10.50 6.86
N VAL A 256 4.12 10.07 7.08
CA VAL A 256 3.27 10.47 8.22
C VAL A 256 2.95 9.24 9.07
N ASP A 257 3.35 9.27 10.32
CA ASP A 257 3.13 8.18 11.27
C ASP A 257 1.83 8.38 12.07
N TYR A 258 0.75 7.75 11.63
CA TYR A 258 -0.49 7.67 12.42
C TYR A 258 -0.45 6.49 13.42
N HIS A 259 0.30 5.42 13.08
CA HIS A 259 0.28 4.18 13.85
C HIS A 259 0.79 4.38 15.28
N THR A 260 1.96 4.99 15.43
CA THR A 260 2.61 5.12 16.74
C THR A 260 1.77 5.87 17.79
N PRO A 261 1.18 7.04 17.49
CA PRO A 261 0.37 7.78 18.48
C PRO A 261 -1.02 7.20 18.70
N MET A 262 -1.49 6.28 17.84
CA MET A 262 -2.87 5.77 17.89
C MET A 262 -2.96 4.33 18.42
N LYS A 263 -1.87 3.61 18.59
CA LYS A 263 -1.89 2.21 19.00
C LYS A 263 -2.06 1.98 20.49
N ASP A 264 -2.72 0.88 20.86
CA ASP A 264 -2.72 0.34 22.21
C ASP A 264 -1.54 -0.64 22.44
N ALA A 265 -1.50 -1.27 23.63
CA ALA A 265 -0.45 -2.24 23.98
C ALA A 265 -0.46 -3.53 23.14
N ARG A 266 -1.53 -3.79 22.36
CA ARG A 266 -1.67 -4.95 21.46
C ARG A 266 -1.44 -4.58 19.99
N ASP A 267 -0.92 -3.38 19.71
CA ASP A 267 -0.82 -2.79 18.38
C ASP A 267 -2.19 -2.70 17.66
N GLY A 268 -3.26 -2.53 18.42
CA GLY A 268 -4.63 -2.30 17.96
C GLY A 268 -5.06 -0.85 18.13
N LEU A 269 -6.14 -0.46 17.46
CA LEU A 269 -6.75 0.86 17.64
C LEU A 269 -7.67 0.81 18.87
N PRO A 270 -7.40 1.63 19.93
CA PRO A 270 -8.14 1.55 21.19
C PRO A 270 -9.57 2.06 21.05
N ALA A 271 -10.46 1.59 21.93
CA ALA A 271 -11.88 1.98 21.95
C ALA A 271 -12.12 3.49 22.17
N THR A 272 -11.15 4.22 22.66
CA THR A 272 -11.19 5.70 22.78
C THR A 272 -11.05 6.40 21.42
N LEU A 273 -10.46 5.75 20.43
CA LEU A 273 -10.21 6.28 19.09
C LEU A 273 -11.01 5.58 18.00
N SER A 274 -11.63 4.43 18.29
CA SER A 274 -12.40 3.63 17.33
C SER A 274 -13.51 2.87 18.03
N HIS A 275 -14.65 2.66 17.37
CA HIS A 275 -15.74 1.82 17.91
C HIS A 275 -15.60 0.35 17.51
N ASP A 276 -14.91 0.06 16.42
CA ASP A 276 -14.78 -1.28 15.83
C ASP A 276 -13.33 -1.80 15.76
N GLY A 277 -12.38 -0.99 16.24
CA GLY A 277 -10.96 -1.33 16.23
C GLY A 277 -10.24 -1.09 14.88
N VAL A 278 -10.94 -0.49 13.90
CA VAL A 278 -10.40 -0.19 12.55
C VAL A 278 -10.69 1.25 12.13
N HIS A 279 -11.94 1.69 12.23
CA HIS A 279 -12.38 2.99 11.75
C HIS A 279 -12.28 4.05 12.86
N PRO A 280 -11.57 5.18 12.64
CA PRO A 280 -11.44 6.24 13.62
C PRO A 280 -12.78 6.91 13.94
N THR A 281 -12.98 7.22 15.22
CA THR A 281 -14.00 8.16 15.67
C THR A 281 -13.56 9.61 15.42
N PRO A 282 -14.40 10.64 15.66
CA PRO A 282 -13.95 12.03 15.65
C PRO A 282 -12.69 12.27 16.51
N ALA A 283 -12.56 11.58 17.65
CA ALA A 283 -11.36 11.63 18.49
C ALA A 283 -10.13 11.03 17.79
N GLY A 284 -10.32 9.94 17.04
CA GLY A 284 -9.25 9.34 16.22
C GLY A 284 -8.78 10.30 15.11
N TYR A 285 -9.71 10.91 14.37
CA TYR A 285 -9.37 11.91 13.36
C TYR A 285 -8.71 13.16 13.95
N ALA A 286 -9.07 13.56 15.17
CA ALA A 286 -8.41 14.67 15.86
C ALA A 286 -6.92 14.38 16.16
N VAL A 287 -6.53 13.12 16.32
CA VAL A 287 -5.11 12.72 16.41
C VAL A 287 -4.44 12.75 15.04
N MET A 288 -5.14 12.31 13.99
CA MET A 288 -4.59 12.25 12.63
C MET A 288 -4.40 13.62 12.00
N ALA A 289 -5.33 14.56 12.21
CA ALA A 289 -5.38 15.84 11.52
C ALA A 289 -4.10 16.69 11.65
N PRO A 290 -3.52 16.94 12.83
CA PRO A 290 -2.29 17.72 12.95
C PRO A 290 -1.08 17.03 12.28
N LEU A 291 -1.05 15.69 12.29
CA LEU A 291 0.03 14.93 11.65
C LEU A 291 -0.07 15.03 10.12
N ALA A 292 -1.29 14.92 9.57
CA ALA A 292 -1.54 15.13 8.15
C ALA A 292 -1.16 16.56 7.72
N ALA A 293 -1.59 17.57 8.50
CA ALA A 293 -1.26 18.98 8.21
C ALA A 293 0.24 19.19 8.12
N ALA A 294 1.00 18.73 9.10
CA ALA A 294 2.45 18.84 9.10
C ALA A 294 3.11 18.12 7.91
N GLY A 295 2.61 16.93 7.56
CA GLY A 295 3.08 16.18 6.38
C GLY A 295 2.80 16.91 5.07
N ILE A 296 1.61 17.47 4.92
CA ILE A 296 1.21 18.24 3.73
C ILE A 296 2.06 19.50 3.60
N GLU A 297 2.24 20.27 4.67
CA GLU A 297 3.08 21.48 4.66
C GLU A 297 4.52 21.16 4.23
N LYS A 298 5.08 20.06 4.74
CA LYS A 298 6.40 19.60 4.32
C LYS A 298 6.45 19.23 2.85
N ALA A 299 5.41 18.55 2.32
CA ALA A 299 5.35 18.17 0.90
C ALA A 299 5.11 19.37 -0.02
N LEU A 300 4.41 20.42 0.43
CA LEU A 300 4.23 21.68 -0.31
C LEU A 300 5.50 22.52 -0.39
N GLY A 301 6.44 22.35 0.54
CA GLY A 301 7.71 23.06 0.60
C GLY A 301 8.88 22.37 -0.11
N GLN A 302 8.64 21.19 -0.69
CA GLN A 302 9.60 20.45 -1.53
C GLN A 302 9.42 20.88 -3.00
#